data_241fb3761e786eca6c39e988c871ba58
#
_entry.id   241fb3761e786eca6c39e988c871ba58
#
_cell.length_a   1.000
_cell.length_b   1.000
_cell.length_c   1.000
_cell.angle_alpha   90.00
_cell.angle_beta   90.00
_cell.angle_gamma   90.00
#
_symmetry.space_group_name_H-M   'P 1'
#
loop_
_entity.id
_entity.type
_entity.pdbx_description
1 polymer ?
#
loop_
_entity_poly.entity_id
_entity_poly.type
_entity_poly.pdbx_seq_one_letter_code
_entity_poly.pdbx_strand_id
1 'polypeptide(L)'
;DQLMRIFNMAGLNIKLGSIDPAIEKIQHFTLQNGRQLTIEPVQRTKHRLLLKDFDPCTILLNHDLSHGIPGILEDLHEQYLLPPLHASWALRRRNKHYEAYDELSKRFAKLLNIDPWLINPLYSFCGELDLSKNTDCDTLEGHVDALLQKIRRKYREYSIDEKPFIVVKANQGPEARGFLTLRDTKDLKNLHLIPNSNQATPFKGELILQEGIRTHERINDVVAEPVVHMIDRYVVGGYYRVHAQLRDDEGLAA
;
A
#
# COMPACT_ATOMS: atom_id res chain seq x y z
N ASP A 1 9.12 -1.38 19.42
CA ASP A 1 9.57 -0.66 20.63
C ASP A 1 8.81 0.66 20.81
N GLN A 2 8.77 1.54 19.82
CA GLN A 2 8.11 2.86 19.94
C GLN A 2 6.61 2.76 20.26
N LEU A 3 5.86 1.92 19.55
CA LEU A 3 4.43 1.70 19.82
C LEU A 3 4.21 1.16 21.24
N MET A 4 4.97 0.17 21.68
CA MET A 4 4.88 -0.35 23.04
C MET A 4 5.13 0.73 24.09
N ARG A 5 6.11 1.61 23.84
CA ARG A 5 6.40 2.75 24.74
C ARG A 5 5.21 3.70 24.81
N ILE A 6 4.64 4.09 23.69
CA ILE A 6 3.49 5.00 23.63
C ILE A 6 2.31 4.44 24.42
N PHE A 7 1.96 3.20 24.19
CA PHE A 7 0.85 2.54 24.90
C PHE A 7 1.12 2.37 26.39
N ASN A 8 2.35 1.98 26.78
CA ASN A 8 2.73 1.90 28.19
C ASN A 8 2.68 3.27 28.88
N MET A 9 3.11 4.35 28.20
CA MET A 9 2.97 5.72 28.73
C MET A 9 1.52 6.15 28.90
N ALA A 10 0.61 5.60 28.10
CA ALA A 10 -0.83 5.80 28.23
C ALA A 10 -1.47 4.89 29.31
N GLY A 11 -0.67 4.15 30.08
CA GLY A 11 -1.17 3.25 31.13
C GLY A 11 -1.76 1.95 30.61
N LEU A 12 -1.56 1.60 29.34
CA LEU A 12 -2.06 0.36 28.77
C LEU A 12 -1.03 -0.77 28.99
N ASN A 13 -1.52 -1.93 29.41
CA ASN A 13 -0.70 -3.13 29.49
C ASN A 13 -0.60 -3.76 28.11
N ILE A 14 0.60 -3.77 27.52
CA ILE A 14 0.85 -4.28 26.19
C ILE A 14 2.00 -5.29 26.20
N LYS A 15 1.84 -6.38 25.47
CA LYS A 15 2.86 -7.39 25.21
C LYS A 15 3.00 -7.63 23.71
N LEU A 16 4.15 -8.13 23.31
CA LEU A 16 4.45 -8.48 21.93
C LEU A 16 4.36 -9.98 21.74
N GLY A 17 3.41 -10.41 20.91
CA GLY A 17 3.24 -11.80 20.49
C GLY A 17 3.70 -12.03 19.06
N SER A 18 4.17 -13.24 18.75
CA SER A 18 4.46 -13.68 17.40
C SER A 18 3.59 -14.85 16.99
N ILE A 19 3.08 -14.79 15.76
CA ILE A 19 2.39 -15.91 15.09
C ILE A 19 3.33 -16.73 14.20
N ASP A 20 4.63 -16.41 14.18
CA ASP A 20 5.64 -17.15 13.45
C ASP A 20 5.87 -18.52 14.13
N PRO A 21 5.65 -19.65 13.41
CA PRO A 21 5.86 -20.98 13.96
C PRO A 21 7.31 -21.25 14.45
N ALA A 22 8.28 -20.49 13.94
CA ALA A 22 9.67 -20.61 14.39
C ALA A 22 9.91 -20.08 15.81
N ILE A 23 8.96 -19.33 16.36
CA ILE A 23 9.03 -18.80 17.73
C ILE A 23 8.20 -19.67 18.66
N GLU A 24 8.80 -20.77 19.09
CA GLU A 24 8.16 -21.74 20.01
C GLU A 24 8.28 -21.36 21.49
N LYS A 25 9.22 -20.49 21.84
CA LYS A 25 9.54 -20.08 23.23
C LYS A 25 9.70 -18.57 23.30
N ILE A 26 9.59 -18.04 24.51
CA ILE A 26 9.87 -16.64 24.79
C ILE A 26 11.30 -16.31 24.34
N GLN A 27 11.44 -15.27 23.51
CA GLN A 27 12.72 -14.78 23.04
C GLN A 27 12.94 -13.35 23.51
N HIS A 28 14.22 -13.03 23.78
CA HIS A 28 14.65 -11.71 24.21
C HIS A 28 15.63 -11.15 23.19
N PHE A 29 15.33 -9.97 22.68
CA PHE A 29 16.16 -9.25 21.72
C PHE A 29 16.70 -7.98 22.35
N THR A 30 18.00 -7.75 22.25
CA THR A 30 18.60 -6.49 22.67
C THR A 30 18.61 -5.54 21.48
N LEU A 31 17.94 -4.42 21.59
CA LEU A 31 17.89 -3.36 20.58
C LEU A 31 19.20 -2.55 20.58
N GLN A 32 19.45 -1.80 19.50
CA GLN A 32 20.63 -0.95 19.37
C GLN A 32 20.80 0.08 20.51
N ASN A 33 19.70 0.50 21.13
CA ASN A 33 19.68 1.39 22.27
C ASN A 33 19.85 0.68 23.63
N GLY A 34 20.22 -0.60 23.65
CA GLY A 34 20.44 -1.41 24.85
C GLY A 34 19.17 -1.94 25.52
N ARG A 35 17.97 -1.60 25.01
CA ARG A 35 16.71 -2.10 25.56
C ARG A 35 16.46 -3.55 25.17
N GLN A 36 15.81 -4.29 26.06
CA GLN A 36 15.33 -5.62 25.75
C GLN A 36 13.89 -5.60 25.25
N LEU A 37 13.65 -6.31 24.17
CA LEU A 37 12.34 -6.59 23.61
C LEU A 37 12.04 -8.07 23.83
N THR A 38 10.93 -8.37 24.49
CA THR A 38 10.47 -9.75 24.71
C THR A 38 9.38 -10.08 23.71
N ILE A 39 9.53 -11.19 23.00
CA ILE A 39 8.54 -11.73 22.07
C ILE A 39 8.09 -13.09 22.63
N GLU A 40 6.78 -13.26 22.76
CA GLU A 40 6.17 -14.49 23.24
C GLU A 40 5.43 -15.21 22.09
N PRO A 41 5.45 -16.56 22.02
CA PRO A 41 4.63 -17.29 21.05
C PRO A 41 3.16 -17.09 21.38
N VAL A 42 2.37 -16.82 20.33
CA VAL A 42 0.91 -16.70 20.47
C VAL A 42 0.31 -18.10 20.58
N GLN A 43 -0.57 -18.27 21.55
CA GLN A 43 -1.36 -19.48 21.75
C GLN A 43 -2.80 -19.22 21.29
N ARG A 44 -3.40 -20.19 20.60
CA ARG A 44 -4.78 -20.10 20.16
C ARG A 44 -5.69 -21.01 20.98
N THR A 45 -6.77 -20.46 21.47
CA THR A 45 -7.97 -21.19 21.87
C THR A 45 -8.98 -21.24 20.72
N LYS A 46 -10.17 -21.76 20.94
CA LYS A 46 -11.20 -21.82 19.89
C LYS A 46 -11.51 -20.44 19.29
N HIS A 47 -11.60 -19.38 20.10
CA HIS A 47 -12.07 -18.06 19.67
C HIS A 47 -11.17 -16.89 20.10
N ARG A 48 -10.02 -17.17 20.74
CA ARG A 48 -9.12 -16.15 21.29
C ARG A 48 -7.67 -16.48 21.03
N LEU A 49 -6.86 -15.43 21.00
CA LEU A 49 -5.40 -15.52 21.04
C LEU A 49 -4.89 -15.04 22.40
N LEU A 50 -3.95 -15.76 22.95
CA LEU A 50 -3.37 -15.55 24.27
C LEU A 50 -1.86 -15.54 24.18
N LEU A 51 -1.19 -14.91 25.14
CA LEU A 51 0.18 -15.22 25.52
C LEU A 51 0.11 -16.01 26.85
N LYS A 52 1.21 -16.64 27.24
CA LYS A 52 1.26 -17.56 28.39
C LYS A 52 0.49 -17.06 29.64
N ASP A 53 0.74 -15.80 30.02
CA ASP A 53 0.15 -15.18 31.23
C ASP A 53 -0.58 -13.87 30.87
N PHE A 54 -1.11 -13.76 29.66
CA PHE A 54 -1.75 -12.53 29.19
C PHE A 54 -2.89 -12.82 28.22
N ASP A 55 -4.09 -12.39 28.58
CA ASP A 55 -5.31 -12.48 27.79
C ASP A 55 -5.70 -11.08 27.30
N PRO A 56 -5.36 -10.69 26.06
CA PRO A 56 -5.65 -9.37 25.56
C PRO A 56 -7.12 -9.22 25.15
N CYS A 57 -7.74 -8.10 25.50
CA CYS A 57 -9.06 -7.73 24.96
C CYS A 57 -8.97 -7.26 23.48
N THR A 58 -7.81 -6.74 23.08
CA THR A 58 -7.57 -6.20 21.74
C THR A 58 -6.21 -6.63 21.23
N ILE A 59 -6.14 -6.97 19.95
CA ILE A 59 -4.92 -7.37 19.27
C ILE A 59 -4.61 -6.31 18.22
N LEU A 60 -3.46 -5.63 18.37
CA LEU A 60 -2.94 -4.73 17.37
C LEU A 60 -2.07 -5.52 16.39
N LEU A 61 -2.54 -5.66 15.15
CA LEU A 61 -1.79 -6.33 14.09
C LEU A 61 -0.68 -5.40 13.58
N ASN A 62 0.56 -5.75 13.87
CA ASN A 62 1.73 -5.09 13.30
C ASN A 62 2.27 -5.89 12.10
N HIS A 63 1.36 -6.40 11.29
CA HIS A 63 1.64 -7.19 10.10
C HIS A 63 0.69 -6.75 8.99
N ASP A 64 1.21 -6.57 7.78
CA ASP A 64 0.40 -6.08 6.64
C ASP A 64 -0.51 -7.16 6.03
N LEU A 65 -0.29 -8.41 6.37
CA LEU A 65 -1.01 -9.58 5.83
C LEU A 65 -0.97 -9.67 4.29
N SER A 66 0.07 -9.12 3.67
CA SER A 66 0.21 -9.06 2.21
C SER A 66 0.30 -10.45 1.55
N HIS A 67 0.72 -11.45 2.31
CA HIS A 67 0.84 -12.85 1.85
C HIS A 67 -0.40 -13.71 2.17
N GLY A 68 -1.47 -13.10 2.61
CA GLY A 68 -2.71 -13.76 3.01
C GLY A 68 -2.99 -13.65 4.50
N ILE A 69 -4.17 -14.07 4.90
CA ILE A 69 -4.58 -14.10 6.30
C ILE A 69 -4.14 -15.43 6.91
N PRO A 70 -3.27 -15.43 7.93
CA PRO A 70 -2.94 -16.67 8.63
C PRO A 70 -4.16 -17.28 9.31
N GLY A 71 -4.36 -18.61 9.20
CA GLY A 71 -5.50 -19.29 9.80
C GLY A 71 -5.64 -19.11 11.32
N ILE A 72 -4.53 -18.80 12.01
CA ILE A 72 -4.55 -18.47 13.43
C ILE A 72 -5.35 -17.19 13.75
N LEU A 73 -5.55 -16.30 12.78
CA LEU A 73 -6.31 -15.05 12.94
C LEU A 73 -7.79 -15.19 12.54
N GLU A 74 -8.18 -16.29 11.90
CA GLU A 74 -9.55 -16.51 11.47
C GLU A 74 -10.47 -16.86 12.65
N ASP A 75 -11.76 -16.56 12.54
CA ASP A 75 -12.80 -16.91 13.51
C ASP A 75 -12.54 -16.46 14.98
N LEU A 76 -11.85 -15.34 15.16
CA LEU A 76 -11.68 -14.72 16.46
C LEU A 76 -12.90 -13.81 16.74
N HIS A 77 -13.83 -14.28 17.56
CA HIS A 77 -15.08 -13.57 17.83
C HIS A 77 -15.12 -12.83 19.16
N GLU A 78 -14.16 -13.12 20.03
CA GLU A 78 -14.12 -12.62 21.40
C GLU A 78 -13.05 -11.56 21.64
N GLN A 79 -12.34 -11.14 20.59
CA GLN A 79 -11.28 -10.15 20.66
C GLN A 79 -11.35 -9.20 19.46
N TYR A 80 -11.03 -7.94 19.70
CA TYR A 80 -10.92 -6.97 18.62
C TYR A 80 -9.56 -7.08 17.93
N LEU A 81 -9.57 -7.17 16.59
CA LEU A 81 -8.38 -7.06 15.74
C LEU A 81 -8.30 -5.64 15.17
N LEU A 82 -7.15 -4.98 15.32
CA LEU A 82 -6.88 -3.66 14.79
C LEU A 82 -5.60 -3.67 13.93
N PRO A 83 -5.68 -3.33 12.63
CA PRO A 83 -6.92 -3.16 11.86
C PRO A 83 -7.69 -4.47 11.74
N PRO A 84 -9.02 -4.43 11.46
CA PRO A 84 -9.79 -5.64 11.23
C PRO A 84 -9.31 -6.36 9.96
N LEU A 85 -9.47 -7.69 9.89
CA LEU A 85 -8.94 -8.50 8.79
C LEU A 85 -9.41 -8.05 7.40
N HIS A 86 -10.64 -7.56 7.29
CA HIS A 86 -11.17 -7.05 6.01
C HIS A 86 -10.49 -5.76 5.53
N ALA A 87 -9.79 -5.05 6.39
CA ALA A 87 -8.98 -3.87 6.04
C ALA A 87 -7.50 -4.22 5.76
N SER A 88 -7.15 -5.51 5.76
CA SER A 88 -5.79 -5.97 5.49
C SER A 88 -5.40 -5.83 4.01
N TRP A 89 -4.09 -5.80 3.75
CA TRP A 89 -3.54 -5.80 2.39
C TRP A 89 -3.91 -7.04 1.58
N ALA A 90 -4.18 -8.19 2.23
CA ALA A 90 -4.62 -9.40 1.57
C ALA A 90 -5.94 -9.23 0.83
N LEU A 91 -6.86 -8.42 1.38
CA LEU A 91 -8.20 -8.21 0.84
C LEU A 91 -8.39 -6.84 0.18
N ARG A 92 -7.42 -5.95 0.34
CA ARG A 92 -7.49 -4.60 -0.21
C ARG A 92 -7.45 -4.63 -1.74
N ARG A 93 -8.39 -3.92 -2.35
CA ARG A 93 -8.43 -3.68 -3.79
C ARG A 93 -8.25 -2.19 -4.09
N ARG A 94 -7.29 -1.86 -4.92
CA ARG A 94 -6.95 -0.47 -5.27
C ARG A 94 -8.10 0.25 -5.95
N ASN A 95 -8.82 -0.42 -6.88
CA ASN A 95 -9.97 0.18 -7.55
C ASN A 95 -11.04 0.63 -6.54
N LYS A 96 -11.32 -0.15 -5.50
CA LYS A 96 -12.30 0.22 -4.46
C LYS A 96 -11.85 1.43 -3.66
N HIS A 97 -10.56 1.52 -3.37
CA HIS A 97 -10.00 2.71 -2.74
C HIS A 97 -10.16 3.94 -3.63
N TYR A 98 -9.80 3.85 -4.93
CA TYR A 98 -9.91 4.96 -5.86
C TYR A 98 -11.36 5.40 -6.10
N GLU A 99 -12.30 4.45 -6.22
CA GLU A 99 -13.74 4.74 -6.33
C GLU A 99 -14.23 5.57 -5.13
N ALA A 100 -13.94 5.10 -3.90
CA ALA A 100 -14.35 5.79 -2.68
C ALA A 100 -13.66 7.16 -2.53
N TYR A 101 -12.38 7.25 -2.85
CA TYR A 101 -11.62 8.49 -2.78
C TYR A 101 -12.09 9.50 -3.83
N ASP A 102 -12.40 9.06 -5.04
CA ASP A 102 -12.93 9.91 -6.12
C ASP A 102 -14.27 10.57 -5.72
N GLU A 103 -15.17 9.81 -5.10
CA GLU A 103 -16.43 10.36 -4.59
C GLU A 103 -16.20 11.39 -3.48
N LEU A 104 -15.32 11.08 -2.53
CA LEU A 104 -15.01 11.97 -1.42
C LEU A 104 -14.30 13.24 -1.90
N SER A 105 -13.30 13.12 -2.76
CA SER A 105 -12.53 14.25 -3.30
C SER A 105 -13.40 15.21 -4.12
N LYS A 106 -14.36 14.70 -4.91
CA LYS A 106 -15.32 15.54 -5.64
C LYS A 106 -16.21 16.35 -4.70
N ARG A 107 -16.70 15.73 -3.63
CA ARG A 107 -17.51 16.43 -2.61
C ARG A 107 -16.69 17.50 -1.90
N PHE A 108 -15.47 17.18 -1.50
CA PHE A 108 -14.57 18.11 -0.83
C PHE A 108 -14.14 19.27 -1.75
N ALA A 109 -13.74 18.97 -2.99
CA ALA A 109 -13.39 19.97 -3.98
C ALA A 109 -14.53 20.97 -4.26
N LYS A 110 -15.78 20.48 -4.30
CA LYS A 110 -16.97 21.33 -4.42
C LYS A 110 -17.10 22.31 -3.25
N LEU A 111 -16.81 21.88 -2.01
CA LEU A 111 -16.85 22.77 -0.84
C LEU A 111 -15.81 23.87 -0.91
N LEU A 112 -14.62 23.57 -1.47
CA LEU A 112 -13.51 24.51 -1.62
C LEU A 112 -13.56 25.30 -2.92
N ASN A 113 -14.49 24.99 -3.82
CA ASN A 113 -14.56 25.56 -5.18
C ASN A 113 -13.26 25.38 -5.97
N ILE A 114 -12.66 24.17 -5.91
CA ILE A 114 -11.46 23.79 -6.66
C ILE A 114 -11.76 22.62 -7.59
N ASP A 115 -10.85 22.40 -8.56
CA ASP A 115 -10.91 21.20 -9.38
C ASP A 115 -10.53 19.97 -8.55
N PRO A 116 -11.35 18.90 -8.50
CA PRO A 116 -11.02 17.67 -7.79
C PRO A 116 -9.70 17.02 -8.27
N TRP A 117 -9.27 17.27 -9.52
CA TRP A 117 -8.00 16.78 -10.03
C TRP A 117 -6.78 17.27 -9.24
N LEU A 118 -6.84 18.44 -8.61
CA LEU A 118 -5.77 18.97 -7.76
C LEU A 118 -5.49 18.13 -6.51
N ILE A 119 -6.45 17.30 -6.10
CA ILE A 119 -6.36 16.47 -4.89
C ILE A 119 -6.57 14.98 -5.17
N ASN A 120 -6.91 14.61 -6.40
CA ASN A 120 -7.19 13.23 -6.78
C ASN A 120 -6.62 12.93 -8.18
N PRO A 121 -5.59 12.08 -8.29
CA PRO A 121 -5.03 11.71 -9.59
C PRO A 121 -6.04 10.93 -10.43
N LEU A 122 -5.94 11.07 -11.75
CA LEU A 122 -6.73 10.28 -12.67
C LEU A 122 -6.31 8.81 -12.65
N TYR A 123 -7.28 7.93 -12.80
CA TYR A 123 -7.05 6.50 -12.85
C TYR A 123 -8.00 5.79 -13.83
N SER A 124 -7.66 4.56 -14.21
CA SER A 124 -8.50 3.67 -15.00
C SER A 124 -8.38 2.24 -14.49
N PHE A 125 -9.49 1.61 -14.15
CA PHE A 125 -9.52 0.19 -13.82
C PHE A 125 -9.74 -0.62 -15.09
N CYS A 126 -8.82 -1.54 -15.40
CA CYS A 126 -8.83 -2.31 -16.65
C CYS A 126 -9.57 -3.65 -16.53
N GLY A 127 -9.93 -4.07 -15.30
CA GLY A 127 -10.48 -5.38 -15.05
C GLY A 127 -9.42 -6.50 -15.07
N GLU A 128 -9.89 -7.73 -15.22
CA GLU A 128 -9.01 -8.90 -15.33
C GLU A 128 -8.49 -9.01 -16.76
N LEU A 129 -7.18 -9.05 -16.91
CA LEU A 129 -6.47 -9.17 -18.18
C LEU A 129 -5.47 -10.32 -18.13
N ASP A 130 -5.29 -11.00 -19.25
CA ASP A 130 -4.28 -12.01 -19.47
C ASP A 130 -3.35 -11.54 -20.61
N LEU A 131 -2.19 -10.97 -20.23
CA LEU A 131 -1.27 -10.35 -21.18
C LEU A 131 -0.55 -11.35 -22.11
N SER A 132 -0.88 -12.63 -22.02
CA SER A 132 -0.52 -13.61 -23.05
C SER A 132 -1.41 -13.53 -24.29
N LYS A 133 -2.56 -12.81 -24.20
CA LYS A 133 -3.55 -12.67 -25.26
C LYS A 133 -3.45 -11.29 -25.91
N ASN A 134 -3.38 -11.25 -27.24
CA ASN A 134 -3.33 -9.98 -27.98
C ASN A 134 -4.55 -9.10 -27.72
N THR A 135 -5.74 -9.67 -27.62
CA THR A 135 -6.99 -8.93 -27.34
C THR A 135 -6.95 -8.17 -26.03
N ASP A 136 -6.34 -8.75 -25.00
CA ASP A 136 -6.21 -8.13 -23.68
C ASP A 136 -5.11 -7.06 -23.67
N CYS A 137 -4.06 -7.27 -24.48
CA CYS A 137 -3.05 -6.23 -24.74
C CYS A 137 -3.66 -5.02 -25.47
N ASP A 138 -4.49 -5.23 -26.51
CA ASP A 138 -5.18 -4.17 -27.22
C ASP A 138 -6.15 -3.41 -26.29
N THR A 139 -6.83 -4.13 -25.42
CA THR A 139 -7.72 -3.54 -24.39
C THR A 139 -6.92 -2.64 -23.44
N LEU A 140 -5.78 -3.11 -22.96
CA LEU A 140 -4.90 -2.33 -22.09
C LEU A 140 -4.36 -1.08 -22.81
N GLU A 141 -3.96 -1.22 -24.08
CA GLU A 141 -3.51 -0.08 -24.91
C GLU A 141 -4.59 0.99 -25.01
N GLY A 142 -5.84 0.60 -25.25
CA GLY A 142 -6.98 1.52 -25.26
C GLY A 142 -7.16 2.28 -23.94
N HIS A 143 -7.03 1.59 -22.80
CA HIS A 143 -7.08 2.21 -21.47
C HIS A 143 -5.93 3.21 -21.25
N VAL A 144 -4.70 2.85 -21.65
CA VAL A 144 -3.51 3.70 -21.53
C VAL A 144 -3.69 4.97 -22.36
N ASP A 145 -4.07 4.84 -23.63
CA ASP A 145 -4.26 6.01 -24.51
C ASP A 145 -5.35 6.93 -23.98
N ALA A 146 -6.50 6.39 -23.61
CA ALA A 146 -7.61 7.17 -23.07
C ALA A 146 -7.22 7.93 -21.78
N LEU A 147 -6.45 7.30 -20.88
CA LEU A 147 -6.00 7.94 -19.65
C LEU A 147 -4.95 9.03 -19.93
N LEU A 148 -3.95 8.75 -20.79
CA LEU A 148 -2.95 9.75 -21.20
C LEU A 148 -3.59 10.97 -21.86
N GLN A 149 -4.61 10.78 -22.69
CA GLN A 149 -5.35 11.89 -23.30
C GLN A 149 -6.04 12.77 -22.24
N LYS A 150 -6.65 12.17 -21.23
CA LYS A 150 -7.27 12.90 -20.12
C LYS A 150 -6.23 13.70 -19.33
N ILE A 151 -5.08 13.08 -19.00
CA ILE A 151 -3.99 13.75 -18.27
C ILE A 151 -3.43 14.91 -19.10
N ARG A 152 -3.13 14.69 -20.40
CA ARG A 152 -2.65 15.74 -21.31
C ARG A 152 -3.62 16.94 -21.40
N ARG A 153 -4.94 16.68 -21.35
CA ARG A 153 -5.94 17.75 -21.30
C ARG A 153 -5.81 18.56 -20.02
N LYS A 154 -5.67 17.89 -18.84
CA LYS A 154 -5.45 18.56 -17.57
C LYS A 154 -4.16 19.36 -17.54
N TYR A 155 -3.06 18.79 -18.03
CA TYR A 155 -1.78 19.50 -18.10
C TYR A 155 -1.88 20.78 -18.94
N ARG A 156 -2.58 20.75 -20.10
CA ARG A 156 -2.84 21.98 -20.89
C ARG A 156 -3.72 22.98 -20.15
N GLU A 157 -4.77 22.50 -19.45
CA GLU A 157 -5.67 23.35 -18.66
C GLU A 157 -4.92 24.11 -17.55
N TYR A 158 -3.93 23.50 -16.96
CA TYR A 158 -3.10 24.07 -15.89
C TYR A 158 -1.73 24.60 -16.34
N SER A 159 -1.49 24.70 -17.65
CA SER A 159 -0.22 25.18 -18.22
C SER A 159 1.02 24.41 -17.70
N ILE A 160 0.89 23.08 -17.58
CA ILE A 160 1.98 22.20 -17.18
C ILE A 160 2.69 21.70 -18.43
N ASP A 161 3.98 22.06 -18.60
CA ASP A 161 4.80 21.70 -19.76
C ASP A 161 5.43 20.31 -19.68
N GLU A 162 5.27 19.64 -18.56
CA GLU A 162 5.84 18.32 -18.32
C GLU A 162 5.16 17.24 -19.16
N LYS A 163 5.91 16.17 -19.46
CA LYS A 163 5.33 14.99 -20.11
C LYS A 163 4.61 14.13 -19.09
N PRO A 164 3.32 13.83 -19.30
CA PRO A 164 2.59 12.94 -18.41
C PRO A 164 3.11 11.50 -18.52
N PHE A 165 2.92 10.75 -17.47
CA PHE A 165 3.16 9.32 -17.44
C PHE A 165 2.08 8.61 -16.63
N ILE A 166 1.98 7.31 -16.81
CA ILE A 166 1.05 6.42 -16.11
C ILE A 166 1.86 5.37 -15.36
N VAL A 167 1.40 4.99 -14.19
CA VAL A 167 1.89 3.84 -13.43
C VAL A 167 0.88 2.71 -13.52
N VAL A 168 1.31 1.56 -14.04
CA VAL A 168 0.52 0.33 -14.09
C VAL A 168 0.72 -0.43 -12.79
N LYS A 169 -0.37 -0.84 -12.16
CA LYS A 169 -0.35 -1.55 -10.87
C LYS A 169 -1.27 -2.77 -10.92
N ALA A 170 -0.90 -3.85 -10.25
CA ALA A 170 -1.86 -4.89 -9.94
C ALA A 170 -2.94 -4.33 -9.01
N ASN A 171 -4.21 -4.70 -9.21
CA ASN A 171 -5.31 -4.22 -8.36
C ASN A 171 -5.22 -4.73 -6.92
N GLN A 172 -4.59 -5.89 -6.73
CA GLN A 172 -4.46 -6.56 -5.44
C GLN A 172 -3.01 -7.05 -5.22
N GLY A 173 -2.62 -7.25 -3.99
CA GLY A 173 -1.32 -7.80 -3.60
C GLY A 173 -0.33 -6.76 -3.07
N PRO A 174 0.85 -7.21 -2.62
CA PRO A 174 1.87 -6.36 -2.02
C PRO A 174 2.43 -5.34 -3.02
N GLU A 175 2.83 -4.19 -2.52
CA GLU A 175 3.17 -2.99 -3.29
C GLU A 175 4.34 -3.16 -4.27
N ALA A 176 5.30 -4.01 -3.94
CA ALA A 176 6.55 -4.15 -4.70
C ALA A 176 6.45 -4.98 -5.98
N ARG A 177 5.27 -5.51 -6.32
CA ARG A 177 5.12 -6.40 -7.48
C ARG A 177 4.36 -5.72 -8.60
N GLY A 178 5.04 -5.48 -9.71
CA GLY A 178 4.40 -5.11 -10.96
C GLY A 178 4.12 -3.63 -11.17
N PHE A 179 5.11 -2.77 -10.95
CA PHE A 179 5.02 -1.39 -11.40
C PHE A 179 5.72 -1.21 -12.75
N LEU A 180 5.01 -0.67 -13.70
CA LEU A 180 5.57 -0.23 -14.96
C LEU A 180 5.15 1.22 -15.19
N THR A 181 6.12 2.06 -15.52
CA THR A 181 5.85 3.45 -15.93
C THR A 181 5.70 3.51 -17.44
N LEU A 182 4.59 4.07 -17.91
CA LEU A 182 4.29 4.23 -19.32
C LEU A 182 4.19 5.72 -19.67
N ARG A 183 4.91 6.15 -20.70
CA ARG A 183 4.83 7.51 -21.26
C ARG A 183 4.04 7.56 -22.56
N ASP A 184 4.02 6.42 -23.27
CA ASP A 184 3.15 6.20 -24.42
C ASP A 184 2.81 4.70 -24.54
N THR A 185 1.93 4.35 -25.50
CA THR A 185 1.53 2.97 -25.74
C THR A 185 2.66 2.06 -26.23
N LYS A 186 3.75 2.63 -26.77
CA LYS A 186 4.91 1.85 -27.23
C LYS A 186 5.65 1.20 -26.05
N ASP A 187 5.57 1.82 -24.87
CA ASP A 187 6.17 1.28 -23.66
C ASP A 187 5.52 -0.05 -23.21
N LEU A 188 4.30 -0.32 -23.70
CA LEU A 188 3.61 -1.61 -23.44
C LEU A 188 4.38 -2.83 -23.95
N LYS A 189 5.25 -2.66 -24.95
CA LYS A 189 6.14 -3.73 -25.41
C LYS A 189 7.06 -4.26 -24.30
N ASN A 190 7.27 -3.47 -23.27
CA ASN A 190 8.09 -3.83 -22.10
C ASN A 190 7.25 -4.46 -20.96
N LEU A 191 5.97 -4.66 -21.19
CA LEU A 191 5.03 -5.14 -20.16
C LEU A 191 5.32 -6.58 -19.69
N HIS A 192 5.96 -7.39 -20.56
CA HIS A 192 6.45 -8.73 -20.21
C HIS A 192 7.58 -8.70 -19.16
N LEU A 193 8.13 -7.50 -18.87
CA LEU A 193 9.15 -7.28 -17.84
C LEU A 193 8.55 -7.00 -16.44
N ILE A 194 7.21 -6.97 -16.30
CA ILE A 194 6.61 -6.88 -14.96
C ILE A 194 7.01 -8.15 -14.20
N PRO A 195 7.82 -8.05 -13.13
CA PRO A 195 8.26 -9.23 -12.41
C PRO A 195 7.06 -9.88 -11.70
N ASN A 196 6.52 -10.90 -12.31
CA ASN A 196 5.65 -11.82 -11.61
C ASN A 196 6.57 -12.82 -10.90
N SER A 197 6.70 -12.70 -9.58
CA SER A 197 7.40 -13.62 -8.68
C SER A 197 8.10 -14.80 -9.38
N ASN A 198 9.39 -14.67 -9.67
CA ASN A 198 10.29 -15.75 -10.10
C ASN A 198 9.98 -16.55 -11.38
N GLN A 199 9.00 -16.14 -12.19
CA GLN A 199 8.71 -16.82 -13.47
C GLN A 199 8.54 -15.77 -14.58
N ALA A 200 9.15 -16.04 -15.73
CA ALA A 200 9.04 -15.28 -16.97
C ALA A 200 7.68 -15.50 -17.67
N THR A 201 6.59 -15.47 -16.90
CA THR A 201 5.24 -15.65 -17.43
C THR A 201 4.55 -14.30 -17.58
N PRO A 202 3.77 -14.07 -18.64
CA PRO A 202 2.96 -12.88 -18.80
C PRO A 202 2.02 -12.67 -17.62
N PHE A 203 1.79 -11.40 -17.26
CA PHE A 203 0.90 -11.06 -16.16
C PHE A 203 -0.54 -11.51 -16.46
N LYS A 204 -1.18 -12.11 -15.45
CA LYS A 204 -2.60 -12.44 -15.46
C LYS A 204 -3.24 -11.97 -14.16
N GLY A 205 -4.30 -11.14 -14.27
CA GLY A 205 -5.02 -10.61 -13.12
C GLY A 205 -5.62 -9.23 -13.39
N GLU A 206 -6.14 -8.62 -12.35
CA GLU A 206 -6.74 -7.30 -12.42
C GLU A 206 -5.66 -6.21 -12.43
N LEU A 207 -5.74 -5.28 -13.38
CA LEU A 207 -4.85 -4.13 -13.51
C LEU A 207 -5.58 -2.81 -13.26
N ILE A 208 -4.85 -1.87 -12.69
CA ILE A 208 -5.24 -0.49 -12.54
C ILE A 208 -4.14 0.43 -13.06
N LEU A 209 -4.52 1.43 -13.81
CA LEU A 209 -3.66 2.49 -14.30
C LEU A 209 -3.88 3.73 -13.44
N GLN A 210 -2.81 4.36 -13.03
CA GLN A 210 -2.83 5.59 -12.26
C GLN A 210 -2.00 6.66 -12.95
N GLU A 211 -2.49 7.91 -12.95
CA GLU A 211 -1.70 9.07 -13.32
C GLU A 211 -0.42 9.12 -12.47
N GLY A 212 0.72 9.22 -13.12
CA GLY A 212 2.00 9.39 -12.46
C GLY A 212 2.14 10.81 -11.93
N ILE A 213 2.48 10.94 -10.66
CA ILE A 213 2.71 12.21 -9.99
C ILE A 213 4.18 12.31 -9.66
N ARG A 214 4.81 13.42 -10.06
CA ARG A 214 6.20 13.69 -9.67
C ARG A 214 6.25 14.19 -8.23
N THR A 215 7.10 13.59 -7.45
CA THR A 215 7.34 14.01 -6.08
C THR A 215 8.30 15.20 -6.09
N HIS A 216 7.88 16.32 -5.50
CA HIS A 216 8.70 17.53 -5.36
C HIS A 216 9.60 17.50 -4.12
N GLU A 217 9.22 16.71 -3.12
CA GLU A 217 9.98 16.60 -1.87
C GLU A 217 11.35 15.97 -2.11
N ARG A 218 12.39 16.62 -1.57
CA ARG A 218 13.78 16.16 -1.70
C ARG A 218 14.53 16.29 -0.39
N ILE A 219 15.42 15.34 -0.15
CA ILE A 219 16.41 15.39 0.92
C ILE A 219 17.76 15.13 0.27
N ASN A 220 18.70 16.09 0.42
CA ASN A 220 20.02 16.03 -0.22
C ASN A 220 19.95 15.78 -1.74
N ASP A 221 19.05 16.49 -2.43
CA ASP A 221 18.78 16.38 -3.87
C ASP A 221 18.22 15.02 -4.34
N VAL A 222 17.89 14.14 -3.40
CA VAL A 222 17.27 12.84 -3.69
C VAL A 222 15.77 12.90 -3.40
N VAL A 223 14.98 12.29 -4.28
CA VAL A 223 13.52 12.21 -4.13
C VAL A 223 13.17 11.56 -2.80
N ALA A 224 12.29 12.20 -2.06
CA ALA A 224 11.85 11.75 -0.74
C ALA A 224 10.33 11.85 -0.61
N GLU A 225 9.74 10.97 0.17
CA GLU A 225 8.32 11.03 0.52
C GLU A 225 8.13 11.13 2.03
N PRO A 226 7.27 12.03 2.50
CA PRO A 226 6.92 12.08 3.91
C PRO A 226 6.04 10.90 4.29
N VAL A 227 6.44 10.17 5.32
CA VAL A 227 5.63 9.11 5.93
C VAL A 227 5.16 9.61 7.28
N VAL A 228 3.85 9.66 7.46
CA VAL A 228 3.22 10.16 8.69
C VAL A 228 2.54 9.00 9.41
N HIS A 229 2.93 8.79 10.66
CA HIS A 229 2.27 7.83 11.53
C HIS A 229 1.12 8.50 12.29
N MET A 230 -0.03 7.87 12.24
CA MET A 230 -1.23 8.36 12.91
C MET A 230 -1.84 7.28 13.79
N ILE A 231 -2.39 7.71 14.93
CA ILE A 231 -3.31 6.92 15.75
C ILE A 231 -4.63 7.66 15.73
N ASP A 232 -5.66 7.04 15.12
CA ASP A 232 -6.88 7.73 14.77
C ASP A 232 -6.56 9.00 13.94
N ARG A 233 -7.00 10.18 14.35
CA ARG A 233 -6.75 11.49 13.71
C ARG A 233 -5.49 12.21 14.21
N TYR A 234 -4.78 11.64 15.17
CA TYR A 234 -3.62 12.28 15.78
C TYR A 234 -2.33 11.86 15.11
N VAL A 235 -1.53 12.83 14.68
CA VAL A 235 -0.18 12.57 14.19
C VAL A 235 0.72 12.26 15.39
N VAL A 236 1.35 11.09 15.39
CA VAL A 236 2.21 10.62 16.49
C VAL A 236 3.68 10.55 16.10
N GLY A 237 4.01 10.78 14.85
CA GLY A 237 5.38 10.81 14.35
C GLY A 237 5.44 10.74 12.83
N GLY A 238 6.65 10.75 12.30
CA GLY A 238 6.89 10.62 10.86
C GLY A 238 8.38 10.55 10.53
N TYR A 239 8.66 10.22 9.29
CA TYR A 239 10.01 10.22 8.72
C TYR A 239 9.92 10.48 7.22
N TYR A 240 11.05 10.78 6.60
CA TYR A 240 11.15 10.79 5.15
C TYR A 240 11.72 9.47 4.66
N ARG A 241 11.05 8.84 3.69
CA ARG A 241 11.58 7.71 2.93
C ARG A 241 12.32 8.27 1.73
N VAL A 242 13.62 7.97 1.64
CA VAL A 242 14.50 8.45 0.57
C VAL A 242 14.85 7.30 -0.34
N HIS A 243 14.66 7.48 -1.65
CA HIS A 243 14.92 6.47 -2.67
C HIS A 243 16.16 6.84 -3.49
N ALA A 244 17.33 6.44 -3.03
CA ALA A 244 18.63 6.81 -3.61
C ALA A 244 18.85 6.32 -5.07
N GLN A 245 18.01 5.44 -5.59
CA GLN A 245 18.16 4.85 -6.92
C GLN A 245 17.06 5.27 -7.91
N LEU A 246 16.04 6.01 -7.48
CA LEU A 246 14.97 6.43 -8.37
C LEU A 246 15.36 7.70 -9.14
N ARG A 247 15.12 7.68 -10.45
CA ARG A 247 15.20 8.87 -11.29
C ARG A 247 14.00 9.78 -11.02
N ASP A 248 14.15 11.06 -11.30
CA ASP A 248 13.13 12.10 -11.08
C ASP A 248 11.79 11.82 -11.76
N ASP A 249 11.78 10.97 -12.76
CA ASP A 249 10.63 10.59 -13.57
C ASP A 249 10.08 9.18 -13.29
N GLU A 250 10.69 8.48 -12.35
CA GLU A 250 10.18 7.22 -11.81
C GLU A 250 9.34 7.57 -10.59
N GLY A 251 8.02 7.46 -10.72
CA GLY A 251 7.12 7.65 -9.59
C GLY A 251 7.56 6.76 -8.42
N LEU A 252 7.52 7.29 -7.20
CA LEU A 252 7.75 6.48 -6.01
C LEU A 252 6.77 5.30 -6.04
N ALA A 253 7.31 4.10 -6.05
CA ALA A 253 6.52 2.90 -5.85
C ALA A 253 6.09 2.88 -4.39
N ALA A 254 4.89 3.39 -4.12
CA ALA A 254 4.24 3.32 -2.82
C ALA A 254 3.50 2.01 -2.67
#